data_20d3cc9bc202a2e865f6201b7adde8df
#
_entry.id   20d3cc9bc202a2e865f6201b7adde8df
#
_cell.length_a   1.000
_cell.length_b   1.000
_cell.length_c   1.000
_cell.angle_alpha   90.00
_cell.angle_beta   90.00
_cell.angle_gamma   90.00
#
_symmetry.space_group_name_H-M   'P 1'
#
loop_
_entity.id
_entity.type
_entity.pdbx_description
1 polymer ?
#
loop_
_entity_poly.entity_id
_entity_poly.type
_entity_poly.pdbx_seq_one_letter_code
_entity_poly.pdbx_strand_id
1 'polypeptide(L)'
;MDFIESLYQKIDEGIEGKNQGYSTGLNKLDSIIDGVTKQTYYVIFSNSGAGKTSLCLYSFIYRPLVDHIDDDNFRIVYFSLEMAPEMLFAKLLSTYIFEHYGIELSVKKLLSRQKGYTLPKKYREIVEECKPWLNKIKKKILIYDKAINAKLVYAVISKDLENCGKFETTEKHKRFIPNSEDLLYEVIIDHISLVHPSPGKSLKQEIDEVSKYLLTLRNIAGISPIVIQQANREQGNIERRKQGMSGFTINDFIIVYFEKIKFCLYNIFM
;
A
#
# COMPACT_ATOMS: atom_id res chain seq x y z
N MET A 1 19.99 -14.65 18.89
CA MET A 1 19.64 -13.56 19.81
C MET A 1 18.46 -14.04 20.63
N ASP A 2 18.53 -13.92 21.94
CA ASP A 2 17.43 -14.26 22.84
C ASP A 2 16.29 -13.26 22.60
N PHE A 3 15.03 -13.71 22.71
CA PHE A 3 13.87 -12.85 22.50
C PHE A 3 13.79 -11.72 23.53
N ILE A 4 14.32 -11.90 24.73
CA ILE A 4 14.41 -10.88 25.76
C ILE A 4 15.40 -9.78 25.36
N GLU A 5 16.61 -10.16 24.90
CA GLU A 5 17.60 -9.19 24.38
C GLU A 5 17.03 -8.39 23.19
N SER A 6 16.32 -9.07 22.29
CA SER A 6 15.65 -8.40 21.16
C SER A 6 14.56 -7.42 21.62
N LEU A 7 13.83 -7.72 22.71
CA LEU A 7 12.84 -6.81 23.30
C LEU A 7 13.50 -5.55 23.86
N TYR A 8 14.58 -5.72 24.65
CA TYR A 8 15.32 -4.58 25.22
C TYR A 8 15.93 -3.71 24.14
N GLN A 9 16.53 -4.30 23.10
CA GLN A 9 17.02 -3.54 21.95
C GLN A 9 15.91 -2.69 21.32
N LYS A 10 14.70 -3.24 21.10
CA LYS A 10 13.57 -2.49 20.56
C LYS A 10 13.08 -1.37 21.50
N ILE A 11 13.18 -1.56 22.80
CA ILE A 11 12.88 -0.51 23.79
C ILE A 11 13.86 0.63 23.65
N ASP A 12 15.17 0.33 23.56
CA ASP A 12 16.23 1.33 23.39
C ASP A 12 16.09 2.07 22.06
N GLU A 13 15.81 1.36 20.96
CA GLU A 13 15.49 1.95 19.66
C GLU A 13 14.26 2.89 19.74
N GLY A 14 13.25 2.51 20.56
CA GLY A 14 12.07 3.35 20.81
C GLY A 14 12.40 4.63 21.57
N ILE A 15 13.28 4.57 22.55
CA ILE A 15 13.77 5.75 23.30
C ILE A 15 14.51 6.71 22.35
N GLU A 16 15.24 6.18 21.37
CA GLU A 16 15.93 6.96 20.33
C GLU A 16 14.99 7.45 19.20
N GLY A 17 13.68 7.12 19.26
CA GLY A 17 12.69 7.50 18.23
C GLY A 17 12.71 6.67 16.96
N LYS A 18 13.53 5.61 16.89
CA LYS A 18 13.69 4.76 15.69
C LYS A 18 12.48 3.85 15.39
N ASN A 19 11.58 3.66 16.37
CA ASN A 19 10.37 2.85 16.20
C ASN A 19 9.19 3.63 15.60
N GLN A 20 9.35 4.93 15.32
CA GLN A 20 8.31 5.74 14.70
C GLN A 20 8.12 5.33 13.24
N GLY A 21 6.86 5.18 12.84
CA GLY A 21 6.53 4.92 11.43
C GLY A 21 6.62 6.17 10.57
N TYR A 22 6.68 5.98 9.27
CA TYR A 22 6.57 7.08 8.31
C TYR A 22 5.19 7.72 8.39
N SER A 23 5.12 9.06 8.36
CA SER A 23 3.83 9.76 8.42
C SER A 23 2.93 9.40 7.24
N THR A 24 1.65 9.17 7.53
CA THR A 24 0.61 9.02 6.51
C THR A 24 0.13 10.37 5.96
N GLY A 25 0.60 11.49 6.52
CA GLY A 25 0.10 12.83 6.22
C GLY A 25 -1.27 13.14 6.85
N LEU A 26 -1.81 12.22 7.64
CA LEU A 26 -3.10 12.35 8.30
C LEU A 26 -2.92 12.10 9.81
N ASN A 27 -2.80 13.17 10.59
CA ASN A 27 -2.50 13.11 12.03
C ASN A 27 -3.42 12.14 12.80
N LYS A 28 -4.73 12.11 12.44
CA LYS A 28 -5.69 11.21 13.07
C LYS A 28 -5.41 9.75 12.72
N LEU A 29 -4.96 9.46 11.51
CA LEU A 29 -4.57 8.11 11.09
C LEU A 29 -3.26 7.71 11.79
N ASP A 30 -2.28 8.58 11.79
CA ASP A 30 -0.99 8.34 12.46
C ASP A 30 -1.16 8.05 13.95
N SER A 31 -2.08 8.74 14.64
CA SER A 31 -2.38 8.46 16.06
C SER A 31 -3.04 7.08 16.31
N ILE A 32 -3.58 6.44 15.29
CA ILE A 32 -4.23 5.12 15.40
C ILE A 32 -3.29 3.98 14.99
N ILE A 33 -2.47 4.19 13.94
CA ILE A 33 -1.63 3.13 13.38
C ILE A 33 -0.14 3.35 13.62
N ASP A 34 0.23 4.42 14.35
CA ASP A 34 1.62 4.82 14.62
C ASP A 34 2.43 5.12 13.34
N GLY A 35 1.75 5.62 12.28
CA GLY A 35 2.33 5.77 10.95
C GLY A 35 2.51 4.45 10.19
N VAL A 36 3.24 4.50 9.07
CA VAL A 36 3.57 3.32 8.27
C VAL A 36 4.84 2.67 8.82
N THR A 37 4.69 1.52 9.45
CA THR A 37 5.77 0.82 10.15
C THR A 37 6.22 -0.42 9.39
N LYS A 38 7.49 -0.80 9.59
CA LYS A 38 8.05 -2.05 9.05
C LYS A 38 7.31 -3.27 9.61
N GLN A 39 7.29 -4.34 8.84
CA GLN A 39 6.74 -5.64 9.28
C GLN A 39 5.27 -5.60 9.71
N THR A 40 4.52 -4.59 9.27
CA THR A 40 3.10 -4.44 9.62
C THR A 40 2.22 -4.75 8.42
N TYR A 41 1.16 -5.52 8.66
CA TYR A 41 0.18 -5.85 7.64
C TYR A 41 -1.02 -4.90 7.77
N TYR A 42 -1.30 -4.12 6.73
CA TYR A 42 -2.41 -3.18 6.68
C TYR A 42 -3.51 -3.69 5.76
N VAL A 43 -4.77 -3.49 6.15
CA VAL A 43 -5.93 -3.76 5.31
C VAL A 43 -6.77 -2.49 5.20
N ILE A 44 -6.96 -2.01 3.97
CA ILE A 44 -7.86 -0.89 3.66
C ILE A 44 -9.16 -1.47 3.12
N PHE A 45 -10.21 -1.40 3.92
CA PHE A 45 -11.50 -2.00 3.61
C PHE A 45 -12.62 -0.96 3.59
N SER A 46 -13.39 -0.91 2.50
CA SER A 46 -14.62 -0.11 2.44
C SER A 46 -15.46 -0.46 1.20
N ASN A 47 -16.63 0.17 1.06
CA ASN A 47 -17.47 0.08 -0.12
C ASN A 47 -16.77 0.57 -1.40
N SER A 48 -17.28 0.17 -2.56
CA SER A 48 -16.85 0.74 -3.85
C SER A 48 -17.07 2.25 -3.87
N GLY A 49 -16.12 2.99 -4.47
CA GLY A 49 -16.20 4.44 -4.59
C GLY A 49 -15.90 5.24 -3.31
N ALA A 50 -15.61 4.58 -2.19
CA ALA A 50 -15.32 5.26 -0.91
C ALA A 50 -13.91 5.86 -0.81
N GLY A 51 -13.09 5.80 -1.87
CA GLY A 51 -11.77 6.44 -1.89
C GLY A 51 -10.60 5.59 -1.37
N LYS A 52 -10.75 4.26 -1.23
CA LYS A 52 -9.69 3.34 -0.77
C LYS A 52 -8.35 3.54 -1.49
N THR A 53 -8.38 3.47 -2.82
CA THR A 53 -7.19 3.70 -3.65
C THR A 53 -6.60 5.09 -3.43
N SER A 54 -7.43 6.13 -3.28
CA SER A 54 -6.94 7.49 -3.03
C SER A 54 -6.29 7.63 -1.66
N LEU A 55 -6.86 7.01 -0.63
CA LEU A 55 -6.26 6.95 0.70
C LEU A 55 -4.92 6.19 0.65
N CYS A 56 -4.89 5.04 -0.01
CA CYS A 56 -3.66 4.27 -0.18
C CYS A 56 -2.57 5.07 -0.91
N LEU A 57 -2.92 5.68 -2.03
CA LEU A 57 -1.99 6.48 -2.82
C LEU A 57 -1.44 7.68 -2.05
N TYR A 58 -2.28 8.35 -1.25
CA TYR A 58 -1.83 9.50 -0.46
C TYR A 58 -1.00 9.07 0.74
N SER A 59 -1.52 8.16 1.57
CA SER A 59 -0.97 7.88 2.90
C SER A 59 0.13 6.82 2.91
N PHE A 60 0.14 5.89 1.97
CA PHE A 60 1.13 4.80 1.92
C PHE A 60 2.12 4.93 0.76
N ILE A 61 1.90 5.86 -0.17
CA ILE A 61 2.83 6.08 -1.28
C ILE A 61 3.32 7.52 -1.29
N TYR A 62 2.40 8.49 -1.46
CA TYR A 62 2.77 9.88 -1.71
C TYR A 62 3.50 10.50 -0.52
N ARG A 63 2.92 10.44 0.69
CA ARG A 63 3.53 11.04 1.88
C ARG A 63 4.86 10.42 2.24
N PRO A 64 4.98 9.07 2.38
CA PRO A 64 6.30 8.47 2.61
C PRO A 64 7.33 8.82 1.52
N LEU A 65 6.92 8.85 0.24
CA LEU A 65 7.83 9.20 -0.85
C LEU A 65 8.28 10.66 -0.83
N VAL A 66 7.40 11.62 -0.49
CA VAL A 66 7.78 13.04 -0.41
C VAL A 66 8.75 13.28 0.73
N ASP A 67 8.48 12.68 1.88
CA ASP A 67 9.29 12.86 3.08
C ASP A 67 10.64 12.12 2.99
N HIS A 68 10.72 11.04 2.20
CA HIS A 68 11.87 10.13 2.10
C HIS A 68 12.34 9.88 0.66
N ILE A 69 12.15 10.86 -0.24
CA ILE A 69 12.42 10.68 -1.69
C ILE A 69 13.90 10.38 -1.98
N ASP A 70 14.80 10.86 -1.17
CA ASP A 70 16.24 10.70 -1.32
C ASP A 70 16.79 9.51 -0.49
N ASP A 71 15.95 8.85 0.34
CA ASP A 71 16.36 7.71 1.16
C ASP A 71 16.38 6.44 0.33
N ASP A 72 17.53 5.78 0.21
CA ASP A 72 17.63 4.50 -0.53
C ASP A 72 16.96 3.33 0.20
N ASN A 73 16.48 3.56 1.41
CA ASN A 73 15.86 2.57 2.28
C ASN A 73 14.33 2.43 2.10
N PHE A 74 13.77 3.03 1.03
CA PHE A 74 12.34 2.95 0.76
C PHE A 74 12.05 2.33 -0.61
N ARG A 75 11.26 1.25 -0.63
CA ARG A 75 10.88 0.52 -1.84
C ARG A 75 9.41 0.12 -1.80
N ILE A 76 8.71 0.25 -2.92
CA ILE A 76 7.31 -0.15 -3.08
C ILE A 76 7.18 -1.12 -4.26
N VAL A 77 6.45 -2.22 -4.04
CA VAL A 77 5.90 -3.05 -5.12
C VAL A 77 4.39 -2.88 -5.14
N TYR A 78 3.87 -2.34 -6.23
CA TYR A 78 2.45 -2.04 -6.39
C TYR A 78 1.82 -2.94 -7.46
N PHE A 79 0.94 -3.84 -7.03
CA PHE A 79 0.10 -4.62 -7.94
C PHE A 79 -1.15 -3.81 -8.28
N SER A 80 -1.12 -3.17 -9.45
CA SER A 80 -2.18 -2.30 -9.95
C SER A 80 -3.15 -3.09 -10.82
N LEU A 81 -4.12 -3.74 -10.20
CA LEU A 81 -5.03 -4.65 -10.90
C LEU A 81 -6.25 -3.93 -11.52
N GLU A 82 -6.53 -2.71 -11.06
CA GLU A 82 -7.68 -1.93 -11.51
C GLU A 82 -7.26 -0.74 -12.40
N MET A 83 -6.05 -0.22 -12.22
CA MET A 83 -5.63 1.05 -12.80
C MET A 83 -4.32 0.92 -13.58
N ALA A 84 -4.28 1.52 -14.77
CA ALA A 84 -3.04 1.59 -15.56
C ALA A 84 -1.95 2.43 -14.85
N PRO A 85 -0.66 2.10 -15.01
CA PRO A 85 0.47 2.81 -14.37
C PRO A 85 0.47 4.32 -14.60
N GLU A 86 0.11 4.77 -15.81
CA GLU A 86 0.07 6.19 -16.16
C GLU A 86 -1.00 6.93 -15.35
N MET A 87 -2.12 6.27 -15.04
CA MET A 87 -3.19 6.86 -14.22
C MET A 87 -2.78 6.97 -12.76
N LEU A 88 -2.01 6.02 -12.25
CA LEU A 88 -1.43 6.06 -10.92
C LEU A 88 -0.46 7.25 -10.80
N PHE A 89 0.48 7.37 -11.73
CA PHE A 89 1.42 8.49 -11.75
C PHE A 89 0.72 9.84 -11.98
N ALA A 90 -0.35 9.88 -12.80
CA ALA A 90 -1.14 11.10 -12.97
C ALA A 90 -1.84 11.54 -11.67
N LYS A 91 -2.29 10.59 -10.83
CA LYS A 91 -2.84 10.92 -9.49
C LYS A 91 -1.77 11.45 -8.56
N LEU A 92 -0.59 10.79 -8.49
CA LEU A 92 0.53 11.27 -7.67
C LEU A 92 0.98 12.67 -8.11
N LEU A 93 1.11 12.91 -9.41
CA LEU A 93 1.46 14.21 -9.97
C LEU A 93 0.40 15.29 -9.65
N SER A 94 -0.89 14.95 -9.76
CA SER A 94 -1.98 15.86 -9.40
C SER A 94 -1.89 16.31 -7.93
N THR A 95 -1.59 15.37 -7.03
CA THR A 95 -1.37 15.64 -5.60
C THR A 95 -0.13 16.50 -5.37
N TYR A 96 0.97 16.16 -6.03
CA TYR A 96 2.23 16.90 -5.92
C TYR A 96 2.08 18.36 -6.38
N ILE A 97 1.42 18.59 -7.54
CA ILE A 97 1.14 19.93 -8.04
C ILE A 97 0.27 20.73 -7.07
N PHE A 98 -0.73 20.10 -6.47
CA PHE A 98 -1.57 20.75 -5.48
C PHE A 98 -0.79 21.19 -4.24
N GLU A 99 0.01 20.29 -3.67
CA GLU A 99 0.75 20.59 -2.44
C GLU A 99 1.90 21.59 -2.64
N HIS A 100 2.58 21.54 -3.80
CA HIS A 100 3.77 22.38 -4.03
C HIS A 100 3.47 23.71 -4.72
N TYR A 101 2.42 23.76 -5.54
CA TYR A 101 2.09 24.96 -6.33
C TYR A 101 0.74 25.57 -5.94
N GLY A 102 -0.05 24.91 -5.07
CA GLY A 102 -1.41 25.34 -4.71
C GLY A 102 -2.41 25.28 -5.88
N ILE A 103 -2.11 24.50 -6.92
CA ILE A 103 -2.91 24.45 -8.14
C ILE A 103 -3.77 23.19 -8.15
N GLU A 104 -5.09 23.37 -8.15
CA GLU A 104 -6.05 22.28 -8.28
C GLU A 104 -6.14 21.78 -9.73
N LEU A 105 -5.33 20.78 -10.06
CA LEU A 105 -5.28 20.17 -11.39
C LEU A 105 -5.67 18.69 -11.30
N SER A 106 -6.96 18.39 -11.39
CA SER A 106 -7.46 17.01 -11.37
C SER A 106 -6.87 16.20 -12.52
N VAL A 107 -6.81 14.86 -12.36
CA VAL A 107 -6.32 13.95 -13.41
C VAL A 107 -7.06 14.15 -14.75
N LYS A 108 -8.37 14.43 -14.71
CA LYS A 108 -9.16 14.74 -15.93
C LYS A 108 -8.66 16.00 -16.64
N LYS A 109 -8.30 17.04 -15.88
CA LYS A 109 -7.73 18.29 -16.42
C LYS A 109 -6.31 18.05 -16.89
N LEU A 110 -5.48 17.39 -16.08
CA LEU A 110 -4.09 17.07 -16.42
C LEU A 110 -3.96 16.34 -17.76
N LEU A 111 -4.85 15.37 -18.01
CA LEU A 111 -4.89 14.60 -19.26
C LEU A 111 -5.80 15.21 -20.34
N SER A 112 -6.31 16.42 -20.16
CA SER A 112 -7.24 17.09 -21.09
C SER A 112 -8.48 16.23 -21.46
N ARG A 113 -8.94 15.40 -20.54
CA ARG A 113 -10.13 14.51 -20.75
C ARG A 113 -11.47 15.18 -20.39
N GLN A 114 -11.44 16.37 -19.81
CA GLN A 114 -12.64 17.13 -19.53
C GLN A 114 -13.14 17.82 -20.80
N LYS A 115 -14.42 17.62 -21.15
CA LYS A 115 -15.01 18.23 -22.35
C LYS A 115 -14.86 19.75 -22.29
N GLY A 116 -14.40 20.36 -23.39
CA GLY A 116 -14.19 21.80 -23.49
C GLY A 116 -12.99 22.35 -22.73
N TYR A 117 -12.12 21.48 -22.22
CA TYR A 117 -10.91 21.88 -21.51
C TYR A 117 -9.66 21.28 -22.16
N THR A 118 -8.71 22.14 -22.44
CA THR A 118 -7.34 21.76 -22.85
C THR A 118 -6.36 22.31 -21.81
N LEU A 119 -5.36 21.53 -21.42
CA LEU A 119 -4.36 21.94 -20.44
C LEU A 119 -3.64 23.22 -20.92
N PRO A 120 -3.76 24.35 -20.19
CA PRO A 120 -3.10 25.59 -20.56
C PRO A 120 -1.57 25.44 -20.56
N LYS A 121 -0.89 26.19 -21.45
CA LYS A 121 0.57 26.16 -21.59
C LYS A 121 1.30 26.38 -20.27
N LYS A 122 0.87 27.34 -19.45
CA LYS A 122 1.43 27.61 -18.13
C LYS A 122 1.42 26.39 -17.20
N TYR A 123 0.38 25.56 -17.24
CA TYR A 123 0.31 24.33 -16.44
C TYR A 123 1.13 23.20 -17.07
N ARG A 124 1.30 23.21 -18.39
CA ARG A 124 2.20 22.27 -19.08
C ARG A 124 3.66 22.51 -18.67
N GLU A 125 4.06 23.75 -18.46
CA GLU A 125 5.40 24.12 -17.97
C GLU A 125 5.61 23.56 -16.55
N ILE A 126 4.66 23.75 -15.62
CA ILE A 126 4.71 23.18 -14.28
C ILE A 126 4.81 21.62 -14.31
N VAL A 127 4.07 20.98 -15.20
CA VAL A 127 4.16 19.51 -15.37
C VAL A 127 5.56 19.08 -15.81
N GLU A 128 6.23 19.85 -16.67
CA GLU A 128 7.64 19.59 -17.07
C GLU A 128 8.59 19.78 -15.88
N GLU A 129 8.40 20.79 -15.07
CA GLU A 129 9.20 21.02 -13.85
C GLU A 129 9.08 19.86 -12.86
N CYS A 130 7.95 19.16 -12.81
CA CYS A 130 7.74 17.99 -11.97
C CYS A 130 8.44 16.71 -12.48
N LYS A 131 8.95 16.69 -13.70
CA LYS A 131 9.55 15.51 -14.32
C LYS A 131 10.72 14.89 -13.55
N PRO A 132 11.65 15.67 -12.97
CA PRO A 132 12.73 15.11 -12.13
C PRO A 132 12.18 14.35 -10.91
N TRP A 133 11.16 14.89 -10.25
CA TRP A 133 10.49 14.23 -9.12
C TRP A 133 9.81 12.93 -9.55
N LEU A 134 9.06 12.93 -10.66
CA LEU A 134 8.44 11.72 -11.22
C LEU A 134 9.48 10.63 -11.54
N ASN A 135 10.65 11.02 -12.04
CA ASN A 135 11.74 10.08 -12.31
C ASN A 135 12.36 9.50 -11.03
N LYS A 136 12.43 10.28 -9.93
CA LYS A 136 12.86 9.77 -8.63
C LYS A 136 11.88 8.72 -8.11
N ILE A 137 10.58 9.02 -8.06
CA ILE A 137 9.58 8.06 -7.54
C ILE A 137 9.47 6.81 -8.41
N LYS A 138 9.62 6.93 -9.74
CA LYS A 138 9.63 5.77 -10.64
C LYS A 138 10.71 4.75 -10.26
N LYS A 139 11.85 5.17 -9.74
CA LYS A 139 12.92 4.26 -9.28
C LYS A 139 12.55 3.54 -7.99
N LYS A 140 11.69 4.14 -7.15
CA LYS A 140 11.26 3.58 -5.86
C LYS A 140 10.08 2.62 -5.98
N ILE A 141 9.29 2.72 -7.05
CA ILE A 141 8.06 1.93 -7.22
C ILE A 141 8.22 0.95 -8.39
N LEU A 142 8.09 -0.35 -8.10
CA LEU A 142 7.83 -1.36 -9.11
C LEU A 142 6.31 -1.52 -9.27
N ILE A 143 5.77 -1.18 -10.46
CA ILE A 143 4.36 -1.40 -10.76
C ILE A 143 4.21 -2.69 -11.57
N TYR A 144 3.29 -3.54 -11.12
CA TYR A 144 2.88 -4.74 -11.82
C TYR A 144 1.39 -4.66 -12.15
N ASP A 145 1.06 -4.51 -13.43
CA ASP A 145 -0.29 -4.24 -13.96
C ASP A 145 -0.91 -5.40 -14.74
N LYS A 146 -0.32 -6.59 -14.60
CA LYS A 146 -0.82 -7.80 -15.27
C LYS A 146 -1.65 -8.65 -14.32
N ALA A 147 -2.41 -9.60 -14.87
CA ALA A 147 -3.12 -10.59 -14.10
C ALA A 147 -2.17 -11.35 -13.16
N ILE A 148 -2.55 -11.51 -11.91
CA ILE A 148 -1.75 -12.18 -10.88
C ILE A 148 -2.51 -13.33 -10.24
N ASN A 149 -1.75 -14.30 -9.77
CA ASN A 149 -2.16 -15.31 -8.80
C ASN A 149 -1.19 -15.33 -7.62
N ALA A 150 -1.47 -16.13 -6.61
CA ALA A 150 -0.68 -16.16 -5.38
C ALA A 150 0.81 -16.48 -5.63
N LYS A 151 1.10 -17.46 -6.49
CA LYS A 151 2.48 -17.84 -6.83
C LYS A 151 3.22 -16.71 -7.52
N LEU A 152 2.56 -15.98 -8.43
CA LEU A 152 3.16 -14.87 -9.16
C LEU A 152 3.41 -13.68 -8.23
N VAL A 153 2.50 -13.38 -7.30
CA VAL A 153 2.72 -12.37 -6.25
C VAL A 153 4.00 -12.67 -5.48
N TYR A 154 4.12 -13.91 -4.98
CA TYR A 154 5.31 -14.35 -4.24
C TYR A 154 6.58 -14.22 -5.09
N ALA A 155 6.55 -14.66 -6.36
CA ALA A 155 7.70 -14.64 -7.26
C ALA A 155 8.16 -13.20 -7.59
N VAL A 156 7.21 -12.29 -7.89
CA VAL A 156 7.51 -10.88 -8.19
C VAL A 156 8.16 -10.21 -7.00
N ILE A 157 7.58 -10.36 -5.80
CA ILE A 157 8.12 -9.75 -4.57
C ILE A 157 9.50 -10.33 -4.25
N SER A 158 9.65 -11.67 -4.29
CA SER A 158 10.93 -12.31 -3.98
C SER A 158 12.04 -11.88 -4.92
N LYS A 159 11.73 -11.74 -6.22
CA LYS A 159 12.70 -11.27 -7.22
C LYS A 159 13.07 -9.80 -7.01
N ASP A 160 12.12 -8.93 -6.67
CA ASP A 160 12.42 -7.51 -6.44
C ASP A 160 13.21 -7.31 -5.13
N LEU A 161 12.95 -8.12 -4.11
CA LEU A 161 13.72 -8.12 -2.86
C LEU A 161 15.21 -8.38 -3.09
N GLU A 162 15.60 -9.18 -4.10
CA GLU A 162 17.01 -9.43 -4.45
C GLU A 162 17.77 -8.14 -4.82
N ASN A 163 17.06 -7.09 -5.24
CA ASN A 163 17.65 -5.76 -5.47
C ASN A 163 17.92 -5.00 -4.17
N CYS A 164 17.25 -5.39 -3.08
CA CYS A 164 17.30 -4.71 -1.79
C CYS A 164 18.09 -5.48 -0.74
N GLY A 165 18.56 -6.70 -1.05
CA GLY A 165 19.28 -7.57 -0.13
C GLY A 165 19.47 -8.97 -0.70
N LYS A 166 19.71 -9.93 0.17
CA LYS A 166 19.89 -11.34 -0.21
C LYS A 166 19.11 -12.29 0.69
N PHE A 167 18.67 -13.40 0.12
CA PHE A 167 18.12 -14.51 0.90
C PHE A 167 19.23 -15.45 1.34
N GLU A 168 19.30 -15.73 2.62
CA GLU A 168 20.10 -16.78 3.19
C GLU A 168 19.22 -17.96 3.60
N THR A 169 19.61 -19.14 3.18
CA THR A 169 18.90 -20.38 3.53
C THR A 169 19.85 -21.25 4.34
N THR A 170 19.45 -21.54 5.58
CA THR A 170 20.09 -22.55 6.43
C THR A 170 19.23 -23.82 6.40
N GLU A 171 19.72 -24.95 6.93
CA GLU A 171 18.96 -26.22 6.97
C GLU A 171 17.56 -26.09 7.61
N LYS A 172 17.36 -25.10 8.48
CA LYS A 172 16.11 -24.93 9.26
C LYS A 172 15.31 -23.65 8.93
N HIS A 173 15.95 -22.62 8.36
CA HIS A 173 15.32 -21.31 8.19
C HIS A 173 15.75 -20.62 6.91
N LYS A 174 14.81 -19.95 6.25
CA LYS A 174 15.06 -18.96 5.20
C LYS A 174 14.90 -17.57 5.81
N ARG A 175 15.92 -16.72 5.66
CA ARG A 175 15.94 -15.33 6.15
C ARG A 175 16.37 -14.42 5.02
N PHE A 176 15.79 -13.23 4.97
CA PHE A 176 16.27 -12.14 4.12
C PHE A 176 17.18 -11.23 4.92
N ILE A 177 18.31 -10.84 4.34
CA ILE A 177 19.24 -9.86 4.89
C ILE A 177 19.17 -8.64 3.98
N PRO A 178 18.55 -7.52 4.43
CA PRO A 178 18.48 -6.31 3.65
C PRO A 178 19.87 -5.65 3.55
N ASN A 179 20.09 -4.88 2.48
CA ASN A 179 21.29 -4.05 2.32
C ASN A 179 21.36 -2.92 3.35
N SER A 180 20.21 -2.50 3.88
CA SER A 180 20.07 -1.53 4.98
C SER A 180 19.06 -2.04 5.99
N GLU A 181 19.41 -1.97 7.29
CA GLU A 181 18.51 -2.32 8.39
C GLU A 181 17.27 -1.39 8.43
N ASP A 182 17.38 -0.18 7.88
CA ASP A 182 16.30 0.79 7.83
C ASP A 182 15.34 0.60 6.64
N LEU A 183 15.51 -0.43 5.82
CA LEU A 183 14.65 -0.69 4.67
C LEU A 183 13.18 -0.78 5.07
N LEU A 184 12.35 0.14 4.56
CA LEU A 184 10.89 0.00 4.50
C LEU A 184 10.51 -0.52 3.11
N TYR A 185 10.04 -1.76 3.07
CA TYR A 185 9.62 -2.41 1.84
C TYR A 185 8.12 -2.66 1.87
N GLU A 186 7.37 -1.88 1.10
CA GLU A 186 5.92 -1.98 1.02
C GLU A 186 5.47 -2.85 -0.15
N VAL A 187 4.43 -3.65 0.08
CA VAL A 187 3.75 -4.42 -0.97
C VAL A 187 2.28 -4.06 -0.99
N ILE A 188 1.85 -3.40 -2.05
CA ILE A 188 0.47 -2.92 -2.19
C ILE A 188 -0.26 -3.77 -3.22
N ILE A 189 -1.47 -4.26 -2.88
CA ILE A 189 -2.36 -4.97 -3.80
C ILE A 189 -3.69 -4.20 -3.91
N ASP A 190 -3.94 -3.60 -5.07
CA ASP A 190 -5.14 -2.79 -5.34
C ASP A 190 -5.95 -3.36 -6.52
N HIS A 191 -7.04 -4.10 -6.26
CA HIS A 191 -7.50 -4.64 -4.99
C HIS A 191 -7.48 -6.19 -5.05
N ILE A 192 -7.37 -6.83 -3.91
CA ILE A 192 -7.12 -8.28 -3.81
C ILE A 192 -8.19 -9.15 -4.45
N SER A 193 -9.44 -8.68 -4.55
CA SER A 193 -10.53 -9.44 -5.20
C SER A 193 -10.36 -9.59 -6.72
N LEU A 194 -9.36 -8.92 -7.32
CA LEU A 194 -9.04 -9.03 -8.75
C LEU A 194 -7.93 -10.06 -9.04
N VAL A 195 -7.44 -10.78 -8.03
CA VAL A 195 -6.52 -11.89 -8.27
C VAL A 195 -7.21 -13.01 -9.05
N HIS A 196 -6.49 -13.65 -9.95
CA HIS A 196 -7.00 -14.76 -10.76
C HIS A 196 -6.80 -16.08 -10.04
N PRO A 197 -7.87 -16.85 -9.80
CA PRO A 197 -7.73 -18.17 -9.21
C PRO A 197 -6.87 -19.09 -10.07
N SER A 198 -5.94 -19.78 -9.44
CA SER A 198 -5.18 -20.87 -10.06
C SER A 198 -6.12 -22.04 -10.43
N PRO A 199 -5.78 -22.86 -11.44
CA PRO A 199 -6.61 -24.00 -11.81
C PRO A 199 -7.03 -24.86 -10.62
N GLY A 200 -8.32 -25.14 -10.49
CA GLY A 200 -8.90 -25.93 -9.40
C GLY A 200 -9.12 -25.20 -8.08
N LYS A 201 -8.86 -23.88 -8.00
CA LYS A 201 -9.11 -23.07 -6.80
C LYS A 201 -10.26 -22.12 -6.98
N SER A 202 -10.99 -21.86 -5.91
CA SER A 202 -11.91 -20.72 -5.82
C SER A 202 -11.17 -19.41 -5.60
N LEU A 203 -11.80 -18.27 -5.87
CA LEU A 203 -11.24 -16.93 -5.58
C LEU A 203 -10.87 -16.80 -4.10
N LYS A 204 -11.71 -17.32 -3.19
CA LYS A 204 -11.41 -17.28 -1.75
C LYS A 204 -10.11 -18.02 -1.43
N GLN A 205 -9.94 -19.23 -1.95
CA GLN A 205 -8.72 -20.03 -1.73
C GLN A 205 -7.48 -19.33 -2.28
N GLU A 206 -7.60 -18.64 -3.42
CA GLU A 206 -6.49 -17.88 -3.99
C GLU A 206 -6.13 -16.67 -3.11
N ILE A 207 -7.12 -15.91 -2.63
CA ILE A 207 -6.92 -14.80 -1.69
C ILE A 207 -6.27 -15.28 -0.39
N ASP A 208 -6.72 -16.40 0.16
CA ASP A 208 -6.14 -17.00 1.36
C ASP A 208 -4.65 -17.37 1.14
N GLU A 209 -4.31 -17.86 -0.05
CA GLU A 209 -2.93 -18.21 -0.40
C GLU A 209 -2.06 -16.97 -0.61
N VAL A 210 -2.55 -15.92 -1.29
CA VAL A 210 -1.87 -14.62 -1.39
C VAL A 210 -1.54 -14.11 0.00
N SER A 211 -2.53 -14.14 0.89
CA SER A 211 -2.38 -13.65 2.25
C SER A 211 -1.33 -14.45 3.05
N LYS A 212 -1.31 -15.78 2.90
CA LYS A 212 -0.27 -16.65 3.50
C LYS A 212 1.12 -16.31 2.98
N TYR A 213 1.29 -16.07 1.69
CA TYR A 213 2.58 -15.68 1.12
C TYR A 213 3.03 -14.31 1.60
N LEU A 214 2.12 -13.34 1.68
CA LEU A 214 2.43 -12.01 2.24
C LEU A 214 2.86 -12.11 3.70
N LEU A 215 2.18 -12.91 4.52
CA LEU A 215 2.58 -13.16 5.92
C LEU A 215 3.94 -13.85 6.01
N THR A 216 4.19 -14.84 5.16
CA THR A 216 5.48 -15.51 5.10
C THR A 216 6.60 -14.51 4.78
N LEU A 217 6.43 -13.70 3.73
CA LEU A 217 7.42 -12.70 3.33
C LEU A 217 7.58 -11.60 4.40
N ARG A 218 6.49 -11.18 5.06
CA ARG A 218 6.57 -10.27 6.21
C ARG A 218 7.48 -10.82 7.31
N ASN A 219 7.33 -12.10 7.63
CA ASN A 219 8.07 -12.72 8.72
C ASN A 219 9.55 -12.99 8.36
N ILE A 220 9.85 -13.36 7.11
CA ILE A 220 11.21 -13.71 6.69
C ILE A 220 11.99 -12.52 6.11
N ALA A 221 11.31 -11.53 5.53
CA ALA A 221 11.92 -10.41 4.83
C ALA A 221 11.54 -9.04 5.37
N GLY A 222 10.69 -8.95 6.39
CA GLY A 222 10.34 -7.67 7.01
C GLY A 222 9.47 -6.75 6.15
N ILE A 223 8.83 -7.27 5.09
CA ILE A 223 7.95 -6.46 4.24
C ILE A 223 6.71 -5.96 4.99
N SER A 224 6.12 -4.87 4.51
CA SER A 224 4.86 -4.31 5.02
C SER A 224 3.77 -4.42 3.95
N PRO A 225 2.92 -5.46 4.00
CA PRO A 225 1.81 -5.60 3.07
C PRO A 225 0.69 -4.59 3.33
N ILE A 226 0.20 -3.94 2.28
CA ILE A 226 -0.99 -3.07 2.27
C ILE A 226 -1.99 -3.65 1.28
N VAL A 227 -3.05 -4.23 1.77
CA VAL A 227 -4.05 -4.91 0.95
C VAL A 227 -5.33 -4.10 0.92
N ILE A 228 -5.74 -3.69 -0.29
CA ILE A 228 -7.02 -3.03 -0.50
C ILE A 228 -8.08 -4.10 -0.78
N GLN A 229 -9.17 -4.07 -0.03
CA GLN A 229 -10.30 -4.97 -0.19
C GLN A 229 -11.61 -4.21 -0.30
N GLN A 230 -12.46 -4.65 -1.21
CA GLN A 230 -13.79 -4.10 -1.40
C GLN A 230 -14.83 -4.92 -0.64
N ALA A 231 -15.76 -4.23 0.03
CA ALA A 231 -16.89 -4.85 0.68
C ALA A 231 -17.84 -5.50 -0.35
N ASN A 232 -18.43 -6.64 0.01
CA ASN A 232 -19.43 -7.29 -0.83
C ASN A 232 -20.70 -6.41 -0.97
N ARG A 233 -21.29 -6.38 -2.17
CA ARG A 233 -22.49 -5.57 -2.46
C ARG A 233 -23.74 -5.97 -1.66
N GLU A 234 -23.79 -7.17 -1.12
CA GLU A 234 -24.91 -7.66 -0.29
C GLU A 234 -25.10 -6.91 1.02
N GLN A 235 -24.11 -6.12 1.44
CA GLN A 235 -24.12 -5.37 2.69
C GLN A 235 -24.86 -4.02 2.57
N GLY A 236 -25.20 -3.60 1.37
CA GLY A 236 -26.13 -2.48 1.11
C GLY A 236 -27.59 -2.82 1.34
N ASN A 237 -27.90 -4.02 1.86
CA ASN A 237 -29.27 -4.51 1.99
C ASN A 237 -30.08 -3.57 2.90
N ILE A 238 -31.18 -3.06 2.35
CA ILE A 238 -32.12 -2.12 2.99
C ILE A 238 -32.61 -2.66 4.35
N GLU A 239 -32.68 -3.99 4.52
CA GLU A 239 -33.07 -4.63 5.77
C GLU A 239 -32.07 -4.42 6.91
N ARG A 240 -30.75 -4.44 6.66
CA ARG A 240 -29.73 -4.18 7.70
C ARG A 240 -29.75 -2.69 8.13
N ARG A 241 -29.97 -1.77 7.19
CA ARG A 241 -30.15 -0.34 7.51
C ARG A 241 -31.38 -0.09 8.35
N LYS A 242 -32.51 -0.80 8.10
CA LYS A 242 -33.74 -0.71 8.90
C LYS A 242 -33.55 -1.26 10.32
N GLN A 243 -32.58 -2.16 10.54
CA GLN A 243 -32.24 -2.72 11.86
C GLN A 243 -31.21 -1.89 12.63
N GLY A 244 -30.85 -0.68 12.13
CA GLY A 244 -29.85 0.18 12.80
C GLY A 244 -28.40 -0.31 12.65
N MET A 245 -28.14 -1.35 11.85
CA MET A 245 -26.82 -1.88 11.60
C MET A 245 -26.14 -1.11 10.46
N SER A 246 -25.68 0.11 10.74
CA SER A 246 -25.02 0.97 9.75
C SER A 246 -23.52 0.71 9.61
N GLY A 247 -22.93 -0.13 10.48
CA GLY A 247 -21.50 -0.47 10.47
C GLY A 247 -21.17 -1.80 9.80
N PHE A 248 -19.92 -1.97 9.44
CA PHE A 248 -19.38 -3.26 9.02
C PHE A 248 -19.24 -4.19 10.22
N THR A 249 -19.61 -5.45 10.08
CA THR A 249 -19.35 -6.50 11.07
C THR A 249 -18.17 -7.37 10.60
N ILE A 250 -17.57 -8.15 11.50
CA ILE A 250 -16.50 -9.11 11.17
C ILE A 250 -16.92 -10.06 10.04
N ASN A 251 -18.21 -10.42 9.95
CA ASN A 251 -18.75 -11.27 8.88
C ASN A 251 -18.80 -10.60 7.51
N ASP A 252 -18.65 -9.27 7.46
CA ASP A 252 -18.61 -8.49 6.23
C ASP A 252 -17.23 -8.53 5.59
N PHE A 253 -16.25 -9.02 6.31
CA PHE A 253 -14.94 -9.37 5.76
C PHE A 253 -15.02 -10.76 5.12
N ILE A 254 -14.41 -10.94 3.95
CA ILE A 254 -13.99 -12.29 3.56
C ILE A 254 -12.95 -12.64 4.61
N ILE A 255 -13.33 -13.48 5.59
CA ILE A 255 -12.54 -13.74 6.77
C ILE A 255 -11.24 -14.39 6.33
N VAL A 256 -10.19 -13.61 6.33
CA VAL A 256 -8.84 -14.11 6.35
C VAL A 256 -8.40 -14.00 7.82
N TYR A 257 -8.15 -15.11 8.47
CA TYR A 257 -7.66 -15.15 9.85
C TYR A 257 -6.30 -14.46 9.93
N PHE A 258 -6.24 -13.31 10.61
CA PHE A 258 -4.99 -12.61 10.86
C PHE A 258 -4.87 -12.24 12.34
N GLU A 259 -4.00 -12.92 13.05
CA GLU A 259 -3.45 -12.40 14.29
C GLU A 259 -2.54 -11.21 13.97
N LYS A 260 -2.81 -10.03 14.53
CA LYS A 260 -2.08 -8.76 14.37
C LYS A 260 -2.29 -8.01 13.05
N ILE A 261 -3.56 -7.70 12.71
CA ILE A 261 -3.89 -6.76 11.63
C ILE A 261 -4.30 -5.42 12.25
N LYS A 262 -3.65 -4.34 11.83
CA LYS A 262 -4.14 -2.99 12.10
C LYS A 262 -5.17 -2.63 11.03
N PHE A 263 -6.43 -2.41 11.44
CA PHE A 263 -7.52 -2.05 10.54
C PHE A 263 -7.58 -0.53 10.36
N CYS A 264 -7.41 -0.05 9.14
CA CYS A 264 -7.79 1.31 8.78
C CYS A 264 -9.29 1.32 8.47
N LEU A 265 -10.14 1.53 9.49
CA LEU A 265 -11.58 1.69 9.31
C LEU A 265 -11.89 3.10 8.83
N TYR A 266 -12.73 3.20 7.80
CA TYR A 266 -13.09 4.43 7.09
C TYR A 266 -14.06 5.36 7.84
N ASN A 267 -14.17 5.33 9.15
CA ASN A 267 -14.94 6.29 9.95
C ASN A 267 -14.12 7.49 10.44
N ILE A 268 -12.95 7.75 9.82
CA ILE A 268 -12.04 8.81 10.22
C ILE A 268 -12.50 10.19 9.70
N PHE A 269 -13.46 10.23 8.76
CA PHE A 269 -13.88 11.44 8.05
C PHE A 269 -15.32 11.89 8.32
N MET A 270 -15.96 11.52 9.43
CA MET A 270 -17.16 12.19 9.91
C MET A 270 -16.90 12.93 11.23
#